data_f29e7653409d720afd15febc92551289
#
_entry.id   f29e7653409d720afd15febc92551289
#
_cell.length_a   1.000
_cell.length_b   1.000
_cell.length_c   1.000
_cell.angle_alpha   90.00
_cell.angle_beta   90.00
_cell.angle_gamma   90.00
#
_symmetry.space_group_name_H-M   'P 1'
#
loop_
_entity.id
_entity.type
_entity.pdbx_description
1 polymer ?
#
loop_
_entity_poly.entity_id
_entity_poly.type
_entity_poly.pdbx_seq_one_letter_code
_entity_poly.pdbx_strand_id
1 'polypeptide(L)'
;MYAIVRCGGRQEKASLDDVLTVDKLAGEVGSSVTLPAVLVIDDDKVISDPAEVGGYQVTAEILGDASGPKISMIHYKNKTGYRRRLGHRQKYTQVKITGISTSKSGAAEASTAKSSTGKAGTAKADADQAPAASTRGTSRKKDD
;
A
#
# COMPACT_ATOMS: atom_id res chain seq x y z
N MET A 1 1.00 -20.42 14.05
CA MET A 1 0.33 -19.91 12.84
C MET A 1 1.30 -19.17 11.93
N TYR A 2 1.35 -19.45 10.63
CA TYR A 2 2.09 -18.69 9.63
C TYR A 2 1.36 -18.70 8.29
N ALA A 3 1.66 -17.76 7.43
CA ALA A 3 1.07 -17.66 6.10
C ALA A 3 2.15 -17.63 5.01
N ILE A 4 1.82 -18.13 3.83
CA ILE A 4 2.61 -17.88 2.62
C ILE A 4 1.95 -16.70 1.90
N VAL A 5 2.68 -15.62 1.78
CA VAL A 5 2.21 -14.38 1.14
C VAL A 5 2.83 -14.24 -0.24
N ARG A 6 2.09 -13.63 -1.16
CA ARG A 6 2.57 -13.32 -2.49
C ARG A 6 2.86 -11.82 -2.59
N CYS A 7 4.13 -11.48 -2.76
CA CYS A 7 4.60 -10.12 -2.91
C CYS A 7 5.33 -9.96 -4.23
N GLY A 8 4.72 -9.25 -5.18
CA GLY A 8 5.27 -9.14 -6.52
C GLY A 8 5.36 -10.50 -7.21
N GLY A 9 6.54 -10.88 -7.68
CA GLY A 9 6.79 -12.15 -8.32
C GLY A 9 7.23 -13.28 -7.37
N ARG A 10 7.28 -13.04 -6.05
CA ARG A 10 7.80 -13.97 -5.05
C ARG A 10 6.73 -14.42 -4.07
N GLN A 11 6.94 -15.60 -3.51
CA GLN A 11 6.17 -16.11 -2.38
C GLN A 11 7.13 -16.27 -1.20
N GLU A 12 6.75 -15.69 -0.08
CA GLU A 12 7.56 -15.67 1.13
C GLU A 12 6.74 -16.20 2.31
N LYS A 13 7.41 -16.87 3.25
CA LYS A 13 6.79 -17.29 4.49
C LYS A 13 6.70 -16.09 5.43
N ALA A 14 5.52 -15.82 5.95
CA ALA A 14 5.23 -14.73 6.88
C ALA A 14 4.76 -15.29 8.22
N SER A 15 5.53 -15.07 9.27
CA SER A 15 5.13 -15.30 10.66
C SER A 15 4.93 -13.95 11.36
N LEU A 16 4.29 -13.95 12.50
CA LEU A 16 4.18 -12.72 13.31
C LEU A 16 5.58 -12.20 13.67
N ASP A 17 5.74 -10.89 13.64
CA ASP A 17 6.98 -10.15 13.91
C ASP A 17 8.15 -10.41 12.95
N ASP A 18 7.98 -11.21 11.91
CA ASP A 18 9.00 -11.41 10.87
C ASP A 18 9.21 -10.15 10.02
N VAL A 19 10.49 -9.93 9.65
CA VAL A 19 10.88 -8.89 8.72
C VAL A 19 11.17 -9.51 7.36
N LEU A 20 10.36 -9.18 6.36
CA LEU A 20 10.49 -9.68 5.00
C LEU A 20 11.05 -8.59 4.08
N THR A 21 11.85 -9.02 3.10
CA THR A 21 12.35 -8.15 2.04
C THR A 21 11.59 -8.47 0.76
N VAL A 22 10.67 -7.59 0.40
CA VAL A 22 9.76 -7.76 -0.74
C VAL A 22 10.12 -6.81 -1.88
N ASP A 23 9.58 -7.05 -3.07
CA ASP A 23 9.72 -6.12 -4.18
C ASP A 23 9.18 -4.73 -3.78
N LYS A 24 9.69 -3.69 -4.44
CA LYS A 24 9.36 -2.31 -4.07
C LYS A 24 7.85 -2.08 -4.03
N LEU A 25 7.36 -1.73 -2.85
CA LEU A 25 6.00 -1.30 -2.60
C LEU A 25 5.89 0.23 -2.64
N ALA A 26 4.74 0.72 -3.06
CA ALA A 26 4.42 2.13 -2.95
C ALA A 26 3.82 2.37 -1.55
N GLY A 27 4.45 3.21 -0.76
CA GLY A 27 4.00 3.57 0.60
C GLY A 27 5.09 4.30 1.35
N GLU A 28 4.69 5.00 2.39
CA GLU A 28 5.61 5.69 3.30
C GLU A 28 6.05 4.75 4.42
N VAL A 29 7.19 5.04 5.02
CA VAL A 29 7.69 4.32 6.20
C VAL A 29 6.69 4.47 7.34
N GLY A 30 6.34 3.36 8.00
CA GLY A 30 5.32 3.29 9.05
C GLY A 30 3.89 3.09 8.53
N SER A 31 3.66 3.06 7.21
CA SER A 31 2.33 2.74 6.67
C SER A 31 2.05 1.25 6.69
N SER A 32 0.78 0.91 6.94
CA SER A 32 0.31 -0.48 6.92
C SER A 32 -0.07 -0.90 5.50
N VAL A 33 0.37 -2.07 5.09
CA VAL A 33 0.08 -2.67 3.79
C VAL A 33 -0.52 -4.06 4.00
N THR A 34 -1.55 -4.38 3.24
CA THR A 34 -2.15 -5.71 3.23
C THR A 34 -1.52 -6.56 2.14
N LEU A 35 -1.03 -7.73 2.53
CA LEU A 35 -0.42 -8.70 1.63
C LEU A 35 -1.40 -9.85 1.37
N PRO A 36 -1.59 -10.27 0.11
CA PRO A 36 -2.45 -11.40 -0.21
C PRO A 36 -1.80 -12.70 0.25
N ALA A 37 -2.55 -13.50 1.02
CA ALA A 37 -2.15 -14.84 1.40
C ALA A 37 -2.45 -15.83 0.26
N VAL A 38 -1.60 -16.82 0.11
CA VAL A 38 -1.76 -17.95 -0.83
C VAL A 38 -2.10 -19.21 -0.07
N LEU A 39 -1.56 -19.35 1.13
CA LEU A 39 -1.76 -20.49 1.99
C LEU A 39 -1.61 -20.03 3.44
N VAL A 40 -2.42 -20.56 4.33
CA VAL A 40 -2.34 -20.30 5.77
C VAL A 40 -2.22 -21.60 6.50
N ILE A 41 -1.32 -21.66 7.44
CA ILE A 41 -1.10 -22.82 8.30
C ILE A 41 -1.29 -22.38 9.74
N ASP A 42 -2.25 -23.01 10.39
CA ASP A 42 -2.53 -22.80 11.80
C ASP A 42 -2.34 -24.12 12.54
N ASP A 43 -1.19 -24.23 13.15
CA ASP A 43 -0.68 -25.45 13.80
C ASP A 43 -0.77 -26.69 12.88
N ASP A 44 -1.78 -27.53 13.04
CA ASP A 44 -1.98 -28.74 12.24
C ASP A 44 -2.94 -28.55 11.04
N LYS A 45 -3.63 -27.41 10.97
CA LYS A 45 -4.60 -27.14 9.90
C LYS A 45 -3.96 -26.37 8.76
N VAL A 46 -3.92 -26.98 7.58
CA VAL A 46 -3.47 -26.35 6.32
C VAL A 46 -4.69 -25.86 5.55
N ILE A 47 -4.77 -24.56 5.30
CA ILE A 47 -5.83 -23.90 4.54
C ILE A 47 -5.22 -23.47 3.21
N SER A 48 -5.58 -24.18 2.15
CA SER A 48 -5.09 -23.94 0.78
C SER A 48 -6.21 -23.64 -0.22
N ASP A 49 -7.47 -23.79 0.18
CA ASP A 49 -8.59 -23.49 -0.69
C ASP A 49 -8.66 -21.98 -0.95
N PRO A 50 -8.64 -21.53 -2.23
CA PRO A 50 -8.68 -20.11 -2.59
C PRO A 50 -9.88 -19.35 -2.01
N ALA A 51 -11.03 -20.02 -1.83
CA ALA A 51 -12.22 -19.42 -1.25
C ALA A 51 -12.04 -19.12 0.25
N GLU A 52 -11.39 -20.02 0.98
CA GLU A 52 -11.09 -19.86 2.39
C GLU A 52 -9.91 -18.90 2.62
N VAL A 53 -8.82 -19.07 1.87
CA VAL A 53 -7.62 -18.22 1.95
C VAL A 53 -7.93 -16.77 1.62
N GLY A 54 -8.85 -16.50 0.68
CA GLY A 54 -9.31 -15.15 0.35
C GLY A 54 -9.96 -14.40 1.53
N GLY A 55 -10.38 -15.12 2.56
CA GLY A 55 -10.85 -14.55 3.82
C GLY A 55 -9.73 -14.18 4.81
N TYR A 56 -8.47 -14.51 4.52
CA TYR A 56 -7.33 -14.16 5.36
C TYR A 56 -6.58 -12.95 4.80
N GLN A 57 -6.19 -12.05 5.69
CA GLN A 57 -5.39 -10.89 5.36
C GLN A 57 -4.15 -10.86 6.24
N VAL A 58 -3.01 -10.65 5.61
CA VAL A 58 -1.74 -10.45 6.31
C VAL A 58 -1.42 -8.97 6.29
N THR A 59 -1.37 -8.36 7.47
CA THR A 59 -1.03 -6.96 7.62
C THR A 59 0.45 -6.82 7.92
N ALA A 60 1.11 -5.94 7.21
CA ALA A 60 2.52 -5.63 7.39
C ALA A 60 2.73 -4.11 7.46
N GLU A 61 3.73 -3.69 8.21
CA GLU A 61 4.18 -2.31 8.33
C GLU A 61 5.46 -2.11 7.53
N ILE A 62 5.55 -1.03 6.75
CA ILE A 62 6.72 -0.68 5.97
C ILE A 62 7.79 -0.11 6.92
N LEU A 63 8.95 -0.78 7.01
CA LEU A 63 10.10 -0.32 7.78
C LEU A 63 10.98 0.63 6.98
N GLY A 64 11.15 0.39 5.68
CA GLY A 64 11.99 1.22 4.83
C GLY A 64 12.37 0.59 3.50
N ASP A 65 13.08 1.36 2.70
CA ASP A 65 13.61 0.90 1.42
C ASP A 65 14.96 0.21 1.60
N ALA A 66 15.15 -0.92 0.93
CA ALA A 66 16.40 -1.67 0.88
C ALA A 66 16.92 -1.75 -0.56
N SER A 67 18.24 -1.80 -0.70
CA SER A 67 18.88 -1.98 -2.00
C SER A 67 19.60 -3.32 -2.06
N GLY A 68 19.35 -4.07 -3.10
CA GLY A 68 20.01 -5.34 -3.37
C GLY A 68 21.48 -5.22 -3.71
N PRO A 69 22.17 -6.33 -3.94
CA PRO A 69 23.56 -6.36 -4.35
C PRO A 69 23.73 -5.65 -5.70
N LYS A 70 24.90 -5.03 -5.89
CA LYS A 70 25.22 -4.37 -7.15
C LYS A 70 25.55 -5.40 -8.22
N ILE A 71 24.82 -5.35 -9.32
CA ILE A 71 25.12 -6.13 -10.53
C ILE A 71 25.93 -5.23 -11.46
N SER A 72 27.14 -5.67 -11.83
CA SER A 72 27.99 -4.97 -12.80
C SER A 72 27.96 -5.70 -14.12
N MET A 73 27.59 -5.01 -15.18
CA MET A 73 27.50 -5.55 -16.53
C MET A 73 28.46 -4.80 -17.46
N ILE A 74 29.08 -5.54 -18.37
CA ILE A 74 29.95 -4.98 -19.40
C ILE A 74 29.38 -5.42 -20.76
N HIS A 75 29.04 -4.44 -21.57
CA HIS A 75 28.74 -4.65 -22.99
C HIS A 75 29.97 -4.30 -23.80
N TYR A 76 30.39 -5.18 -24.66
CA TYR A 76 31.51 -4.97 -25.57
C TYR A 76 31.18 -5.44 -26.98
N LYS A 77 31.86 -4.88 -27.95
CA LYS A 77 31.84 -5.34 -29.35
C LYS A 77 33.25 -5.77 -29.73
N ASN A 78 33.33 -6.97 -30.29
CA ASN A 78 34.61 -7.52 -30.76
C ASN A 78 35.25 -6.60 -31.82
N LYS A 79 36.57 -6.49 -31.83
CA LYS A 79 37.37 -5.79 -32.83
C LYS A 79 37.14 -4.28 -32.95
N THR A 80 36.28 -3.67 -32.15
CA THR A 80 35.95 -2.23 -32.25
C THR A 80 36.43 -1.40 -31.06
N GLY A 81 36.94 -2.04 -30.02
CA GLY A 81 37.31 -1.35 -28.78
C GLY A 81 36.10 -0.81 -27.98
N TYR A 82 34.87 -1.02 -28.44
CA TYR A 82 33.67 -0.57 -27.75
C TYR A 82 33.48 -1.34 -26.46
N ARG A 83 33.41 -0.60 -25.34
CA ARG A 83 33.12 -1.15 -24.02
C ARG A 83 32.21 -0.18 -23.26
N ARG A 84 31.09 -0.67 -22.78
CA ARG A 84 30.16 0.07 -21.92
C ARG A 84 29.96 -0.68 -20.63
N ARG A 85 30.19 0.00 -19.50
CA ARG A 85 29.94 -0.54 -18.16
C ARG A 85 28.63 -0.01 -17.65
N LEU A 86 27.77 -0.90 -17.16
CA LEU A 86 26.49 -0.61 -16.56
C LEU A 86 26.44 -1.24 -15.17
N GLY A 87 25.77 -0.58 -14.25
CA GLY A 87 25.55 -1.11 -12.91
C GLY A 87 24.06 -1.00 -12.57
N HIS A 88 23.54 -2.02 -11.87
CA HIS A 88 22.16 -2.04 -11.40
C HIS A 88 22.11 -2.51 -9.94
N ARG A 89 21.22 -1.90 -9.14
CA ARG A 89 20.77 -2.41 -7.85
C ARG A 89 19.25 -2.48 -7.86
N GLN A 90 18.74 -3.66 -7.55
CA GLN A 90 17.29 -3.84 -7.38
C GLN A 90 16.85 -3.12 -6.11
N LYS A 91 15.74 -2.40 -6.18
CA LYS A 91 15.11 -1.75 -5.04
C LYS A 91 14.10 -2.70 -4.42
N TYR A 92 14.17 -2.83 -3.11
CA TYR A 92 13.28 -3.63 -2.29
C TYR A 92 12.68 -2.76 -1.19
N THR A 93 11.62 -3.25 -0.56
CA THR A 93 11.05 -2.67 0.64
C THR A 93 11.09 -3.71 1.75
N GLN A 94 11.52 -3.30 2.94
CA GLN A 94 11.45 -4.12 4.13
C GLN A 94 10.12 -3.89 4.81
N VAL A 95 9.41 -4.98 5.11
CA VAL A 95 8.13 -4.95 5.81
C VAL A 95 8.17 -5.85 7.02
N LYS A 96 7.59 -5.41 8.12
CA LYS A 96 7.40 -6.20 9.34
C LYS A 96 5.96 -6.69 9.37
N ILE A 97 5.77 -7.99 9.57
CA ILE A 97 4.44 -8.59 9.70
C ILE A 97 3.88 -8.24 11.08
N THR A 98 2.77 -7.51 11.10
CA THR A 98 2.08 -7.08 12.33
C THR A 98 0.92 -7.98 12.70
N GLY A 99 0.29 -8.64 11.71
CA GLY A 99 -0.83 -9.53 12.00
C GLY A 99 -1.23 -10.42 10.85
N ILE A 100 -1.77 -11.57 11.19
CA ILE A 100 -2.43 -12.51 10.29
C ILE A 100 -3.84 -12.69 10.83
N SER A 101 -4.84 -12.17 10.13
CA SER A 101 -6.24 -12.18 10.57
C SER A 101 -7.18 -12.66 9.50
N THR A 102 -8.31 -13.22 9.92
CA THR A 102 -9.44 -13.45 9.01
C THR A 102 -10.20 -12.16 8.80
N SER A 103 -10.55 -11.84 7.56
CA SER A 103 -11.33 -10.64 7.22
C SER A 103 -12.69 -10.55 7.94
N LYS A 104 -13.16 -11.67 8.50
CA LYS A 104 -14.38 -11.69 9.33
C LYS A 104 -14.22 -11.02 10.70
N SER A 105 -13.00 -10.88 11.23
CA SER A 105 -12.81 -10.27 12.55
C SER A 105 -12.51 -8.76 12.53
N GLY A 106 -12.25 -8.19 11.36
CA GLY A 106 -11.93 -6.76 11.22
C GLY A 106 -13.15 -5.81 11.16
N ALA A 107 -14.37 -6.34 11.17
CA ALA A 107 -15.57 -5.50 11.11
C ALA A 107 -16.22 -5.18 12.48
N ALA A 108 -15.63 -5.66 13.59
CA ALA A 108 -16.28 -5.57 14.91
C ALA A 108 -15.68 -4.51 15.86
N GLU A 109 -14.59 -3.84 15.54
CA GLU A 109 -13.96 -2.91 16.50
C GLU A 109 -13.97 -1.41 16.10
N ALA A 110 -14.70 -1.03 15.06
CA ALA A 110 -14.81 0.39 14.68
C ALA A 110 -16.16 1.05 14.99
N SER A 111 -17.01 0.46 15.81
CA SER A 111 -18.35 1.04 16.08
C SER A 111 -18.70 1.27 17.56
N THR A 112 -17.72 1.55 18.43
CA THR A 112 -18.05 1.93 19.80
C THR A 112 -17.30 3.17 20.26
N ALA A 113 -17.58 4.31 19.65
CA ALA A 113 -17.37 5.60 20.28
C ALA A 113 -18.05 6.71 19.49
N LYS A 114 -19.36 6.92 19.65
CA LYS A 114 -19.99 8.22 19.77
C LYS A 114 -21.50 8.10 19.85
N SER A 115 -22.00 7.95 21.02
CA SER A 115 -23.34 8.43 21.37
C SER A 115 -23.30 8.92 22.80
N SER A 116 -23.29 10.21 22.97
CA SER A 116 -24.08 10.88 24.01
C SER A 116 -23.92 12.38 23.91
N THR A 117 -25.07 12.96 23.78
CA THR A 117 -25.53 14.12 24.52
C THR A 117 -25.46 15.44 23.80
N GLY A 118 -26.67 15.98 23.62
CA GLY A 118 -26.88 17.39 23.59
C GLY A 118 -28.10 17.88 22.82
N LYS A 119 -29.19 17.84 23.53
CA LYS A 119 -30.52 18.40 23.23
C LYS A 119 -30.50 19.93 23.25
N ALA A 120 -31.37 20.49 22.42
CA ALA A 120 -32.08 21.76 22.54
C ALA A 120 -31.56 22.99 21.81
N GLY A 121 -32.51 23.58 21.09
CA GLY A 121 -32.69 25.02 20.93
C GLY A 121 -32.99 25.50 19.51
N THR A 122 -34.21 25.40 19.08
CA THR A 122 -35.24 26.39 18.64
C THR A 122 -34.79 27.67 17.94
N ALA A 123 -35.52 27.95 16.86
CA ALA A 123 -35.90 29.24 16.24
C ALA A 123 -35.00 29.73 15.09
N LYS A 124 -35.48 29.79 13.88
CA LYS A 124 -36.51 30.57 13.16
C LYS A 124 -35.94 31.82 12.49
N ALA A 125 -36.36 31.96 11.25
CA ALA A 125 -36.43 33.12 10.38
C ALA A 125 -35.16 33.49 9.60
N ASP A 126 -35.17 33.69 8.38
CA ASP A 126 -36.04 34.17 7.31
C ASP A 126 -35.16 34.98 6.33
N ALA A 127 -35.50 34.84 5.09
CA ALA A 127 -35.33 35.80 3.99
C ALA A 127 -33.91 36.05 3.43
N ASP A 128 -33.75 35.64 2.24
CA ASP A 128 -34.00 36.38 0.98
C ASP A 128 -32.76 36.95 0.31
N GLN A 129 -32.74 36.72 -0.99
CA GLN A 129 -32.16 37.51 -2.08
C GLN A 129 -30.80 37.09 -2.66
N ALA A 130 -30.92 36.38 -3.76
CA ALA A 130 -30.07 36.56 -4.95
C ALA A 130 -30.56 37.86 -5.70
N PRO A 131 -29.95 38.35 -6.77
CA PRO A 131 -29.02 37.79 -7.72
C PRO A 131 -28.02 38.77 -8.38
N ALA A 132 -27.40 38.27 -9.46
CA ALA A 132 -26.87 38.97 -10.65
C ALA A 132 -25.43 39.48 -10.57
N ALA A 133 -24.61 39.03 -11.41
CA ALA A 133 -24.45 39.12 -12.85
C ALA A 133 -23.19 39.90 -13.26
N SER A 134 -22.52 39.33 -14.26
CA SER A 134 -21.81 40.04 -15.34
C SER A 134 -20.47 40.68 -15.00
N THR A 135 -19.37 40.52 -15.72
CA THR A 135 -19.16 40.71 -17.12
C THR A 135 -17.70 40.40 -17.48
N ARG A 136 -17.49 39.74 -18.55
CA ARG A 136 -16.54 39.91 -19.64
C ARG A 136 -15.31 40.81 -19.44
N GLY A 137 -14.18 40.31 -19.91
CA GLY A 137 -13.00 41.11 -20.23
C GLY A 137 -11.96 40.31 -21.00
N THR A 138 -12.16 40.21 -22.28
CA THR A 138 -11.26 39.90 -23.39
C THR A 138 -10.07 40.86 -23.46
N SER A 139 -8.85 40.35 -23.75
CA SER A 139 -7.85 40.96 -24.66
C SER A 139 -6.55 40.18 -24.58
N ARG A 140 -6.15 39.47 -25.49
CA ARG A 140 -5.38 39.54 -26.73
C ARG A 140 -4.35 40.69 -26.81
N LYS A 141 -3.06 40.32 -26.93
CA LYS A 141 -1.99 40.88 -27.77
C LYS A 141 -0.70 40.13 -27.40
N LYS A 142 -0.07 39.38 -28.19
CA LYS A 142 0.64 39.44 -29.47
C LYS A 142 1.78 40.48 -29.48
N ASP A 143 2.91 40.03 -29.98
CA ASP A 143 4.14 40.66 -30.47
C ASP A 143 5.25 40.78 -29.39
N ASP A 144 6.42 40.29 -29.61
CA ASP A 144 7.43 40.22 -30.70
C ASP A 144 8.40 39.07 -30.39
#